data_fdf688727ce598d99c80a7d54b6ab74f
#
_entry.id   fdf688727ce598d99c80a7d54b6ab74f
#
_cell.length_a   1.000
_cell.length_b   1.000
_cell.length_c   1.000
_cell.angle_alpha   90.00
_cell.angle_beta   90.00
_cell.angle_gamma   90.00
#
_symmetry.space_group_name_H-M   'P 1'
#
loop_
_entity.id
_entity.type
_entity.pdbx_description
1 polymer ?
#
loop_
_entity_poly.entity_id
_entity_poly.type
_entity_poly.pdbx_seq_one_letter_code
_entity_poly.pdbx_strand_id
1 'polypeptide(L)'
;MDQRKIINIQIYAYRLIPLDNSDLLIQLEAKILCLKSPNYSLNNILEINFPNTMIDGICAWKNNYIIIKTKQKLIVIELLNNNTIYRIVSEQVIFENMFLRYQKMISLNNFSKLLLNTMNGFIIMNEKEPYIFQLQYSFNHDYGFNSFIQIRKDELMCNSSEESKVFFIDLKIPKIITDIKDINIYTPDIDTFCFVNNDIVALGGDLRDGIYLFDINSRTKIKHYKEDWVGFHSLLNIGNNKFIGEAYAGRCYGESDDENEELFCTMFFEYDSQNNEIRKYKTGEGRIYAERRSNYIKFKNENKIAYYSNKKVYVENL
;
A
#
# COMPACT_ATOMS: atom_id res chain seq x y z
N MET A 1 12.22 14.16 -22.89
CA MET A 1 12.17 14.94 -21.62
C MET A 1 10.97 14.44 -20.85
N ASP A 2 11.21 13.70 -19.81
CA ASP A 2 10.15 13.14 -18.96
C ASP A 2 9.48 14.29 -18.20
N GLN A 3 8.23 14.56 -18.53
CA GLN A 3 7.44 15.57 -17.84
C GLN A 3 6.98 15.01 -16.49
N ARG A 4 7.76 15.28 -15.46
CA ARG A 4 7.33 15.10 -14.08
C ARG A 4 6.24 16.12 -13.77
N LYS A 5 5.08 15.65 -13.38
CA LYS A 5 3.98 16.52 -12.96
C LYS A 5 3.93 16.62 -11.45
N ILE A 6 3.81 17.85 -10.95
CA ILE A 6 3.75 18.16 -9.53
C ILE A 6 2.38 18.76 -9.22
N ILE A 7 1.67 18.19 -8.25
CA ILE A 7 0.35 18.62 -7.80
C ILE A 7 0.48 19.04 -6.34
N ASN A 8 0.33 20.32 -6.07
CA ASN A 8 0.42 20.85 -4.71
C ASN A 8 -0.93 20.76 -4.02
N ILE A 9 -1.10 19.80 -3.11
CA ILE A 9 -2.36 19.56 -2.38
C ILE A 9 -2.42 20.27 -1.02
N GLN A 10 -1.31 20.84 -0.55
CA GLN A 10 -1.15 21.62 0.70
C GLN A 10 -1.60 20.90 2.00
N ILE A 11 -2.07 19.67 1.92
CA ILE A 11 -2.62 18.86 3.01
C ILE A 11 -1.96 17.48 2.96
N TYR A 12 -1.93 16.77 4.07
CA TYR A 12 -1.44 15.39 4.13
C TYR A 12 -2.32 14.43 3.34
N ALA A 13 -1.70 13.66 2.45
CA ALA A 13 -2.33 12.51 1.82
C ALA A 13 -2.02 11.26 2.63
N TYR A 14 -3.08 10.57 3.05
CA TYR A 14 -2.93 9.29 3.75
C TYR A 14 -2.74 8.13 2.78
N ARG A 15 -3.34 8.19 1.60
CA ARG A 15 -3.24 7.13 0.60
C ARG A 15 -3.45 7.64 -0.81
N LEU A 16 -2.73 7.05 -1.75
CA LEU A 16 -2.95 7.18 -3.19
C LEU A 16 -3.53 5.87 -3.73
N ILE A 17 -4.52 5.94 -4.62
CA ILE A 17 -5.15 4.77 -5.22
C ILE A 17 -5.33 5.03 -6.71
N PRO A 18 -4.67 4.25 -7.59
CA PRO A 18 -4.88 4.35 -9.01
C PRO A 18 -6.20 3.68 -9.40
N LEU A 19 -6.96 4.31 -10.26
CA LEU A 19 -8.13 3.71 -10.88
C LEU A 19 -7.77 3.06 -12.22
N ASP A 20 -8.61 2.15 -12.69
CA ASP A 20 -8.37 1.42 -13.95
C ASP A 20 -8.31 2.33 -15.19
N ASN A 21 -8.95 3.49 -15.17
CA ASN A 21 -8.90 4.51 -16.21
C ASN A 21 -7.74 5.50 -16.06
N SER A 22 -6.76 5.18 -15.21
CA SER A 22 -5.59 6.01 -14.90
C SER A 22 -5.89 7.30 -14.13
N ASP A 23 -7.09 7.50 -13.63
CA ASP A 23 -7.37 8.55 -12.66
C ASP A 23 -6.74 8.21 -11.31
N LEU A 24 -6.51 9.22 -10.48
CA LEU A 24 -5.85 9.08 -9.19
C LEU A 24 -6.75 9.55 -8.06
N LEU A 25 -7.04 8.65 -7.12
CA LEU A 25 -7.67 9.03 -5.85
C LEU A 25 -6.61 9.37 -4.81
N ILE A 26 -6.86 10.45 -4.08
CA ILE A 26 -6.05 10.90 -2.96
C ILE A 26 -6.94 10.91 -1.72
N GLN A 27 -6.64 10.05 -0.77
CA GLN A 27 -7.30 10.06 0.53
C GLN A 27 -6.67 11.14 1.41
N LEU A 28 -7.50 12.03 1.90
CA LEU A 28 -7.19 13.00 2.96
C LEU A 28 -7.97 12.62 4.22
N GLU A 29 -7.83 13.37 5.29
CA GLU A 29 -8.44 13.06 6.60
C GLU A 29 -9.96 12.85 6.53
N ALA A 30 -10.67 13.81 5.94
CA ALA A 30 -12.13 13.81 5.86
C ALA A 30 -12.65 13.98 4.42
N LYS A 31 -11.81 13.81 3.43
CA LYS A 31 -12.20 13.92 2.02
C LYS A 31 -11.33 13.09 1.09
N ILE A 32 -11.85 12.84 -0.08
CA ILE A 32 -11.16 12.17 -1.18
C ILE A 32 -11.15 13.11 -2.37
N LEU A 33 -9.99 13.27 -2.99
CA LEU A 33 -9.84 13.97 -4.25
C LEU A 33 -9.69 12.95 -5.37
N CYS A 34 -10.41 13.14 -6.48
CA CYS A 34 -10.19 12.37 -7.69
C CYS A 34 -9.59 13.26 -8.78
N LEU A 35 -8.34 13.00 -9.11
CA LEU A 35 -7.60 13.71 -10.15
C LEU A 35 -7.71 12.99 -11.48
N LYS A 36 -7.98 13.73 -12.53
CA LYS A 36 -8.20 13.21 -13.87
C LYS A 36 -6.92 13.04 -14.68
N SER A 37 -6.75 11.85 -15.27
CA SER A 37 -5.74 11.60 -16.30
C SER A 37 -6.09 12.36 -17.61
N PRO A 38 -5.13 12.78 -18.43
CA PRO A 38 -3.68 12.77 -18.17
C PRO A 38 -3.19 14.01 -17.43
N ASN A 39 -4.07 14.97 -17.17
CA ASN A 39 -3.66 16.29 -16.69
C ASN A 39 -3.46 16.38 -15.18
N TYR A 40 -4.13 15.57 -14.39
CA TYR A 40 -4.06 15.56 -12.93
C TYR A 40 -4.11 16.97 -12.31
N SER A 41 -5.03 17.82 -12.83
CA SER A 41 -5.16 19.21 -12.43
C SER A 41 -6.13 19.37 -11.27
N LEU A 42 -5.79 20.27 -10.34
CA LEU A 42 -6.71 20.62 -9.25
C LEU A 42 -7.91 21.47 -9.74
N ASN A 43 -7.90 21.99 -10.95
CA ASN A 43 -9.01 22.79 -11.48
C ASN A 43 -10.23 21.97 -11.89
N ASN A 44 -10.08 20.65 -12.10
CA ASN A 44 -11.12 19.72 -12.51
C ASN A 44 -11.09 18.46 -11.64
N ILE A 45 -11.25 18.64 -10.34
CA ILE A 45 -11.28 17.54 -9.39
C ILE A 45 -12.72 17.23 -8.95
N LEU A 46 -12.97 15.97 -8.73
CA LEU A 46 -14.10 15.54 -7.93
C LEU A 46 -13.69 15.51 -6.46
N GLU A 47 -14.38 16.25 -5.62
CA GLU A 47 -14.22 16.17 -4.17
C GLU A 47 -15.37 15.38 -3.56
N ILE A 48 -15.05 14.38 -2.76
CA ILE A 48 -16.00 13.62 -1.96
C ILE A 48 -15.75 13.97 -0.50
N ASN A 49 -16.65 14.67 0.11
CA ASN A 49 -16.49 15.21 1.46
C ASN A 49 -17.26 14.40 2.50
N PHE A 50 -16.62 14.15 3.64
CA PHE A 50 -17.18 13.48 4.81
C PHE A 50 -17.08 14.42 6.03
N PRO A 51 -17.95 15.45 6.11
CA PRO A 51 -17.86 16.44 7.17
C PRO A 51 -17.95 15.77 8.56
N ASN A 52 -17.04 16.14 9.43
CA ASN A 52 -16.95 15.63 10.82
C ASN A 52 -16.71 14.11 10.92
N THR A 53 -16.21 13.46 9.87
CA THR A 53 -15.98 12.02 9.84
C THR A 53 -14.60 11.73 9.28
N MET A 54 -13.77 11.11 10.08
CA MET A 54 -12.47 10.62 9.61
C MET A 54 -12.64 9.40 8.70
N ILE A 55 -11.86 9.37 7.63
CA ILE A 55 -11.76 8.20 6.73
C ILE A 55 -10.69 7.26 7.28
N ASP A 56 -11.10 6.11 7.79
CA ASP A 56 -10.20 5.09 8.33
C ASP A 56 -9.54 4.24 7.25
N GLY A 57 -10.12 4.17 6.06
CA GLY A 57 -9.57 3.40 4.95
C GLY A 57 -10.36 3.54 3.66
N ILE A 58 -9.69 3.28 2.56
CA ILE A 58 -10.27 3.32 1.22
C ILE A 58 -9.64 2.24 0.35
N CYS A 59 -10.44 1.61 -0.53
CA CYS A 59 -9.92 0.79 -1.61
C CYS A 59 -10.77 0.93 -2.87
N ALA A 60 -10.14 0.69 -4.04
CA ALA A 60 -10.86 0.51 -5.28
C ALA A 60 -11.67 -0.80 -5.24
N TRP A 61 -12.88 -0.78 -5.81
CA TRP A 61 -13.78 -1.92 -5.86
C TRP A 61 -14.45 -1.99 -7.22
N LYS A 62 -14.18 -3.05 -7.98
CA LYS A 62 -14.67 -3.15 -9.38
C LYS A 62 -14.28 -1.89 -10.19
N ASN A 63 -14.78 -1.75 -11.39
CA ASN A 63 -14.26 -0.74 -12.33
C ASN A 63 -14.45 0.72 -11.90
N ASN A 64 -15.64 1.05 -11.34
CA ASN A 64 -16.00 2.44 -11.05
C ASN A 64 -16.45 2.64 -9.61
N TYR A 65 -16.17 1.69 -8.74
CA TYR A 65 -16.61 1.76 -7.36
C TYR A 65 -15.41 1.92 -6.43
N ILE A 66 -15.63 2.64 -5.36
CA ILE A 66 -14.71 2.73 -4.23
C ILE A 66 -15.45 2.37 -2.95
N ILE A 67 -14.75 1.70 -2.05
CA ILE A 67 -15.26 1.40 -0.73
C ILE A 67 -14.49 2.25 0.28
N ILE A 68 -15.22 2.90 1.15
CA ILE A 68 -14.70 3.79 2.18
C ILE A 68 -15.13 3.26 3.53
N LYS A 69 -14.19 3.10 4.43
CA LYS A 69 -14.42 2.81 5.83
C LYS A 69 -14.29 4.10 6.64
N THR A 70 -15.31 4.42 7.38
CA THR A 70 -15.28 5.42 8.44
C THR A 70 -15.38 4.72 9.80
N LYS A 71 -15.34 5.46 10.88
CA LYS A 71 -15.40 4.88 12.23
C LYS A 71 -16.53 3.86 12.42
N GLN A 72 -17.69 4.11 11.84
CA GLN A 72 -18.88 3.28 12.07
C GLN A 72 -19.48 2.69 10.81
N LYS A 73 -19.11 3.17 9.62
CA LYS A 73 -19.76 2.80 8.37
C LYS A 73 -18.78 2.28 7.35
N LEU A 74 -19.29 1.36 6.55
CA LEU A 74 -18.75 0.99 5.24
C LEU A 74 -19.63 1.67 4.19
N ILE A 75 -19.05 2.48 3.34
CA ILE A 75 -19.75 3.27 2.34
C ILE A 75 -19.23 2.85 0.97
N VAL A 76 -20.14 2.49 0.08
CA VAL A 76 -19.79 2.20 -1.31
C VAL A 76 -20.24 3.35 -2.18
N ILE A 77 -19.33 3.87 -2.96
CA ILE A 77 -19.53 4.99 -3.86
C ILE A 77 -19.29 4.53 -5.29
N GLU A 78 -20.20 4.89 -6.17
CA GLU A 78 -20.06 4.76 -7.61
C GLU A 78 -19.52 6.08 -8.18
N LEU A 79 -18.48 5.99 -8.97
CA LEU A 79 -17.94 7.10 -9.75
C LEU A 79 -18.58 7.12 -11.13
N LEU A 80 -19.20 8.23 -11.49
CA LEU A 80 -19.98 8.40 -12.70
C LEU A 80 -19.33 9.44 -13.63
N ASN A 81 -19.78 9.45 -14.90
CA ASN A 81 -19.37 10.42 -15.92
C ASN A 81 -17.85 10.63 -15.96
N ASN A 82 -17.11 9.55 -16.16
CA ASN A 82 -15.63 9.57 -16.12
C ASN A 82 -15.09 10.16 -14.80
N ASN A 83 -15.69 9.76 -13.68
CA ASN A 83 -15.31 10.18 -12.32
C ASN A 83 -15.45 11.70 -12.08
N THR A 84 -16.39 12.39 -12.69
CA THR A 84 -16.70 13.81 -12.42
C THR A 84 -17.84 13.99 -11.43
N ILE A 85 -18.63 12.95 -11.21
CA ILE A 85 -19.76 12.92 -10.30
C ILE A 85 -19.68 11.61 -9.51
N TYR A 86 -20.23 11.60 -8.32
CA TYR A 86 -20.35 10.37 -7.54
C TYR A 86 -21.76 10.18 -7.00
N ARG A 87 -22.08 8.93 -6.71
CA ARG A 87 -23.33 8.51 -6.06
C ARG A 87 -23.00 7.52 -4.95
N ILE A 88 -23.56 7.74 -3.76
CA ILE A 88 -23.51 6.73 -2.71
C ILE A 88 -24.53 5.64 -3.08
N VAL A 89 -24.05 4.41 -3.24
CA VAL A 89 -24.91 3.27 -3.60
C VAL A 89 -25.25 2.40 -2.41
N SER A 90 -24.43 2.43 -1.36
CA SER A 90 -24.69 1.71 -0.11
C SER A 90 -24.01 2.40 1.05
N GLU A 91 -24.70 2.45 2.17
CA GLU A 91 -24.13 2.75 3.50
C GLU A 91 -24.52 1.64 4.45
N GLN A 92 -23.56 1.04 5.08
CA GLN A 92 -23.74 -0.07 5.99
C GLN A 92 -23.06 0.23 7.32
N VAL A 93 -23.80 0.16 8.42
CA VAL A 93 -23.20 0.19 9.76
C VAL A 93 -22.46 -1.12 9.97
N ILE A 94 -21.20 -1.01 10.29
CA ILE A 94 -20.36 -2.14 10.66
C ILE A 94 -19.84 -1.90 12.07
N PHE A 95 -19.45 -2.95 12.73
CA PHE A 95 -18.95 -3.00 14.10
C PHE A 95 -18.59 -1.63 14.72
N GLU A 96 -19.28 -1.26 15.77
CA GLU A 96 -18.96 -0.06 16.55
C GLU A 96 -17.50 -0.16 17.04
N ASN A 97 -16.78 0.95 16.91
CA ASN A 97 -15.40 1.09 17.40
C ASN A 97 -14.31 0.20 16.76
N MET A 98 -14.55 -0.36 15.59
CA MET A 98 -13.50 -1.05 14.85
C MET A 98 -12.59 -0.06 14.14
N PHE A 99 -11.38 0.10 14.64
CA PHE A 99 -10.33 0.88 14.00
C PHE A 99 -9.51 -0.03 13.08
N LEU A 100 -9.22 0.45 11.88
CA LEU A 100 -8.30 -0.23 10.99
C LEU A 100 -6.87 0.08 11.40
N ARG A 101 -6.09 -0.97 11.59
CA ARG A 101 -4.64 -0.83 11.77
C ARG A 101 -4.03 -0.30 10.47
N TYR A 102 -3.28 0.80 10.58
CA TYR A 102 -2.63 1.46 9.43
C TYR A 102 -3.58 1.82 8.28
N GLN A 103 -4.86 2.06 8.58
CA GLN A 103 -5.88 2.42 7.59
C GLN A 103 -5.94 1.44 6.39
N LYS A 104 -5.54 0.18 6.62
CA LYS A 104 -5.39 -0.79 5.55
C LYS A 104 -6.66 -1.58 5.30
N MET A 105 -7.16 -1.42 4.08
CA MET A 105 -8.28 -2.14 3.53
C MET A 105 -7.92 -2.57 2.11
N ILE A 106 -8.12 -3.83 1.78
CA ILE A 106 -7.81 -4.37 0.45
C ILE A 106 -8.96 -5.21 -0.10
N SER A 107 -9.16 -5.13 -1.41
CA SER A 107 -10.03 -6.05 -2.13
C SER A 107 -9.30 -7.35 -2.42
N LEU A 108 -9.98 -8.47 -2.24
CA LEU A 108 -9.46 -9.81 -2.50
C LEU A 108 -10.26 -10.52 -3.59
N ASN A 109 -9.64 -11.52 -4.21
CA ASN A 109 -10.30 -12.43 -5.14
C ASN A 109 -11.07 -11.70 -6.26
N ASN A 110 -10.40 -10.79 -6.97
CA ASN A 110 -11.02 -10.01 -8.03
C ASN A 110 -12.32 -9.32 -7.59
N PHE A 111 -12.25 -8.61 -6.45
CA PHE A 111 -13.36 -7.86 -5.89
C PHE A 111 -14.56 -8.69 -5.42
N SER A 112 -14.35 -9.90 -4.94
CA SER A 112 -15.41 -10.69 -4.29
C SER A 112 -15.40 -10.61 -2.78
N LYS A 113 -14.28 -10.25 -2.18
CA LYS A 113 -14.07 -10.16 -0.74
C LYS A 113 -13.33 -8.88 -0.37
N LEU A 114 -13.65 -8.38 0.81
CA LEU A 114 -12.99 -7.22 1.42
C LEU A 114 -12.24 -7.67 2.68
N LEU A 115 -10.95 -7.37 2.75
CA LEU A 115 -10.15 -7.56 3.97
C LEU A 115 -10.01 -6.21 4.67
N LEU A 116 -10.30 -6.22 5.96
CA LEU A 116 -10.11 -5.10 6.87
C LEU A 116 -9.02 -5.48 7.89
N ASN A 117 -7.89 -4.78 7.86
CA ASN A 117 -6.84 -4.97 8.86
C ASN A 117 -7.26 -4.32 10.19
N THR A 118 -7.24 -5.07 11.26
CA THR A 118 -7.61 -4.61 12.61
C THR A 118 -6.41 -4.63 13.55
N MET A 119 -6.57 -4.07 14.73
CA MET A 119 -5.50 -4.08 15.74
C MET A 119 -5.05 -5.48 16.15
N ASN A 120 -6.00 -6.44 16.16
CA ASN A 120 -5.76 -7.81 16.62
C ASN A 120 -5.98 -8.83 15.49
N GLY A 121 -5.51 -8.54 14.27
CA GLY A 121 -5.65 -9.45 13.15
C GLY A 121 -6.36 -8.84 11.95
N PHE A 122 -7.30 -9.56 11.35
CA PHE A 122 -8.07 -9.05 10.21
C PHE A 122 -9.49 -9.64 10.14
N ILE A 123 -10.34 -8.96 9.41
CA ILE A 123 -11.70 -9.38 9.11
C ILE A 123 -11.85 -9.56 7.61
N ILE A 124 -12.52 -10.63 7.20
CA ILE A 124 -12.94 -10.85 5.82
C ILE A 124 -14.45 -10.69 5.73
N MET A 125 -14.86 -9.85 4.80
CA MET A 125 -16.26 -9.65 4.44
C MET A 125 -16.51 -10.11 3.00
N ASN A 126 -17.63 -10.78 2.78
CA ASN A 126 -18.11 -11.14 1.45
C ASN A 126 -19.19 -10.15 1.00
N GLU A 127 -19.21 -9.82 -0.27
CA GLU A 127 -20.37 -9.19 -0.90
C GLU A 127 -21.49 -10.23 -1.03
N LYS A 128 -22.56 -10.08 -0.25
CA LYS A 128 -23.72 -10.99 -0.24
C LYS A 128 -24.76 -10.59 -1.30
N GLU A 129 -25.01 -9.32 -1.41
CA GLU A 129 -25.84 -8.66 -2.41
C GLU A 129 -25.02 -7.52 -3.00
N PRO A 130 -25.37 -6.97 -4.18
CA PRO A 130 -24.62 -5.88 -4.76
C PRO A 130 -24.39 -4.76 -3.75
N TYR A 131 -23.09 -4.53 -3.44
CA TYR A 131 -22.62 -3.48 -2.52
C TYR A 131 -23.00 -3.67 -1.04
N ILE A 132 -23.52 -4.81 -0.64
CA ILE A 132 -23.80 -5.16 0.75
C ILE A 132 -22.84 -6.24 1.21
N PHE A 133 -22.04 -5.90 2.23
CA PHE A 133 -21.00 -6.76 2.77
C PHE A 133 -21.46 -7.43 4.06
N GLN A 134 -21.19 -8.71 4.17
CA GLN A 134 -21.44 -9.50 5.36
C GLN A 134 -20.13 -10.08 5.89
N LEU A 135 -19.94 -10.06 7.20
CA LEU A 135 -18.84 -10.74 7.85
C LEU A 135 -18.84 -12.23 7.45
N GLN A 136 -17.72 -12.66 6.90
CA GLN A 136 -17.48 -14.08 6.64
C GLN A 136 -16.77 -14.72 7.84
N TYR A 137 -15.67 -14.11 8.29
CA TYR A 137 -14.94 -14.53 9.48
C TYR A 137 -14.01 -13.40 9.96
N SER A 138 -13.56 -13.54 11.21
CA SER A 138 -12.46 -12.78 11.76
C SER A 138 -11.29 -13.73 12.07
N PHE A 139 -10.09 -13.27 11.82
CA PHE A 139 -8.87 -13.94 12.23
C PHE A 139 -8.21 -13.09 13.29
N ASN A 140 -8.17 -13.61 14.52
CA ASN A 140 -7.54 -12.95 15.64
C ASN A 140 -6.10 -13.42 15.80
N HIS A 141 -5.23 -12.49 16.06
CA HIS A 141 -3.82 -12.71 16.31
C HIS A 141 -3.33 -11.72 17.37
N ASP A 142 -2.55 -12.19 18.33
CA ASP A 142 -2.22 -11.42 19.55
C ASP A 142 -1.57 -10.06 19.25
N TYR A 143 -0.78 -9.99 18.19
CA TYR A 143 -0.03 -8.78 17.84
C TYR A 143 -0.54 -8.05 16.58
N GLY A 144 -1.55 -8.60 15.91
CA GLY A 144 -2.03 -8.05 14.64
C GLY A 144 -0.98 -8.07 13.52
N PHE A 145 -1.32 -7.48 12.40
CA PHE A 145 -0.45 -7.47 11.21
C PHE A 145 -0.17 -6.05 10.73
N ASN A 146 0.99 -5.87 10.15
CA ASN A 146 1.41 -4.58 9.61
C ASN A 146 1.01 -4.42 8.14
N SER A 147 1.24 -5.46 7.34
CA SER A 147 1.06 -5.43 5.90
C SER A 147 0.56 -6.77 5.39
N PHE A 148 -0.11 -6.74 4.23
CA PHE A 148 -0.66 -7.92 3.57
C PHE A 148 -0.42 -7.87 2.08
N ILE A 149 -0.26 -9.04 1.48
CA ILE A 149 -0.35 -9.25 0.04
C ILE A 149 -1.10 -10.55 -0.22
N GLN A 150 -2.08 -10.52 -1.15
CA GLN A 150 -2.72 -11.74 -1.61
C GLN A 150 -1.80 -12.42 -2.61
N ILE A 151 -1.25 -13.58 -2.26
CA ILE A 151 -0.32 -14.33 -3.10
C ILE A 151 -1.00 -15.34 -4.01
N ARG A 152 -2.15 -15.87 -3.58
CA ARG A 152 -3.03 -16.73 -4.37
C ARG A 152 -4.48 -16.45 -4.03
N LYS A 153 -5.40 -17.03 -4.81
CA LYS A 153 -6.84 -16.85 -4.59
C LYS A 153 -7.27 -17.04 -3.14
N ASP A 154 -6.71 -18.03 -2.47
CA ASP A 154 -7.11 -18.41 -1.12
C ASP A 154 -5.93 -18.34 -0.13
N GLU A 155 -4.91 -17.53 -0.41
CA GLU A 155 -3.72 -17.42 0.43
C GLU A 155 -3.23 -15.98 0.53
N LEU A 156 -2.97 -15.56 1.76
CA LEU A 156 -2.32 -14.29 2.09
C LEU A 156 -0.90 -14.54 2.59
N MET A 157 -0.04 -13.60 2.30
CA MET A 157 1.22 -13.38 3.01
C MET A 157 1.09 -12.09 3.81
N CYS A 158 1.46 -12.11 5.07
CA CYS A 158 1.40 -10.97 5.96
C CYS A 158 2.59 -10.95 6.92
N ASN A 159 2.87 -9.80 7.49
CA ASN A 159 3.97 -9.64 8.44
C ASN A 159 3.50 -9.05 9.76
N SER A 160 4.18 -9.42 10.83
CA SER A 160 4.09 -8.78 12.15
C SER A 160 5.48 -8.36 12.59
N SER A 161 5.65 -7.06 12.81
CA SER A 161 6.92 -6.52 13.33
C SER A 161 7.14 -6.88 14.78
N GLU A 162 6.07 -6.96 15.56
CA GLU A 162 6.14 -7.28 16.98
C GLU A 162 6.65 -8.71 17.22
N GLU A 163 6.39 -9.61 16.27
CA GLU A 163 6.91 -10.98 16.32
C GLU A 163 8.15 -11.20 15.45
N SER A 164 8.55 -10.22 14.67
CA SER A 164 9.64 -10.36 13.67
C SER A 164 9.40 -11.56 12.74
N LYS A 165 8.16 -11.68 12.21
CA LYS A 165 7.73 -12.83 11.42
C LYS A 165 6.96 -12.43 10.17
N VAL A 166 7.04 -13.32 9.20
CA VAL A 166 6.15 -13.38 8.04
C VAL A 166 5.29 -14.65 8.13
N PHE A 167 4.01 -14.49 7.89
CA PHE A 167 3.02 -15.57 7.94
C PHE A 167 2.41 -15.82 6.58
N PHE A 168 2.14 -17.08 6.30
CA PHE A 168 1.29 -17.53 5.20
C PHE A 168 -0.02 -18.03 5.79
N ILE A 169 -1.14 -17.48 5.34
CA ILE A 169 -2.47 -17.72 5.92
C ILE A 169 -3.40 -18.27 4.84
N ASP A 170 -4.06 -19.40 5.15
CA ASP A 170 -5.15 -19.95 4.35
C ASP A 170 -6.42 -19.10 4.56
N LEU A 171 -7.05 -18.67 3.47
CA LEU A 171 -8.30 -17.90 3.51
C LEU A 171 -9.56 -18.76 3.42
N LYS A 172 -9.47 -20.05 3.09
CA LYS A 172 -10.62 -20.96 3.11
C LYS A 172 -10.95 -21.39 4.53
N ILE A 173 -9.92 -21.78 5.25
CA ILE A 173 -9.99 -22.13 6.66
C ILE A 173 -8.99 -21.20 7.34
N PRO A 174 -9.44 -20.07 7.95
CA PRO A 174 -8.56 -19.05 8.48
C PRO A 174 -7.55 -19.62 9.48
N LYS A 175 -6.37 -19.95 9.01
CA LYS A 175 -5.29 -20.49 9.82
C LYS A 175 -3.92 -20.15 9.22
N ILE A 176 -2.93 -20.05 10.09
CA ILE A 176 -1.53 -19.97 9.68
C ILE A 176 -1.13 -21.31 9.07
N ILE A 177 -0.64 -21.28 7.82
CA ILE A 177 -0.07 -22.44 7.13
C ILE A 177 1.37 -22.64 7.62
N THR A 178 2.14 -21.57 7.63
CA THR A 178 3.53 -21.54 8.11
C THR A 178 3.94 -20.13 8.48
N ASP A 179 4.98 -20.00 9.28
CA ASP A 179 5.63 -18.74 9.60
C ASP A 179 7.14 -18.80 9.32
N ILE A 180 7.73 -17.65 9.03
CA ILE A 180 9.17 -17.47 8.85
C ILE A 180 9.61 -16.46 9.90
N LYS A 181 10.57 -16.84 10.72
CA LYS A 181 11.12 -16.05 11.84
C LYS A 181 12.33 -15.21 11.39
N ASP A 182 12.78 -14.36 12.30
CA ASP A 182 13.98 -13.54 12.14
C ASP A 182 13.88 -12.60 10.92
N ILE A 183 12.73 -11.97 10.80
CA ILE A 183 12.43 -10.98 9.78
C ILE A 183 12.20 -9.64 10.50
N ASN A 184 13.23 -8.83 10.60
CA ASN A 184 13.10 -7.51 11.20
C ASN A 184 12.44 -6.55 10.24
N ILE A 185 11.30 -6.06 10.64
CA ILE A 185 10.46 -5.18 9.83
C ILE A 185 10.19 -3.95 10.67
N TYR A 186 10.52 -2.80 10.12
CA TYR A 186 10.10 -1.56 10.74
C TYR A 186 8.61 -1.34 10.53
N THR A 187 7.96 -0.99 11.57
CA THR A 187 6.62 -0.43 11.49
C THR A 187 6.74 1.08 11.31
N PRO A 188 5.81 1.71 10.80
CA PRO A 188 4.40 1.30 10.70
C PRO A 188 3.78 1.65 9.41
N ASP A 189 3.82 1.71 8.36
CA ASP A 189 2.80 2.50 7.64
C ASP A 189 2.39 2.07 6.25
N ILE A 190 3.11 1.24 5.50
CA ILE A 190 2.84 1.22 4.07
C ILE A 190 3.04 -0.17 3.48
N ASP A 191 2.65 -0.31 2.23
CA ASP A 191 2.75 -1.52 1.43
C ASP A 191 4.20 -1.98 1.29
N THR A 192 4.69 -2.65 2.33
CA THR A 192 6.05 -3.17 2.41
C THR A 192 6.26 -4.39 1.51
N PHE A 193 5.19 -4.98 1.01
CA PHE A 193 5.26 -6.09 0.07
C PHE A 193 5.06 -5.64 -1.37
N CYS A 194 5.82 -6.24 -2.29
CA CYS A 194 5.47 -6.21 -3.71
C CYS A 194 5.82 -7.55 -4.38
N PHE A 195 5.06 -7.92 -5.43
CA PHE A 195 5.48 -8.98 -6.32
C PHE A 195 6.69 -8.50 -7.13
N VAL A 196 7.73 -9.30 -7.17
CA VAL A 196 8.84 -9.12 -8.11
C VAL A 196 8.48 -9.77 -9.44
N ASN A 197 7.93 -10.99 -9.36
CA ASN A 197 7.33 -11.73 -10.45
C ASN A 197 6.21 -12.63 -9.91
N ASN A 198 5.72 -13.58 -10.71
CA ASN A 198 4.60 -14.44 -10.32
C ASN A 198 4.89 -15.34 -9.11
N ASP A 199 6.15 -15.66 -8.84
CA ASP A 199 6.55 -16.63 -7.81
C ASP A 199 7.32 -15.99 -6.66
N ILE A 200 7.80 -14.76 -6.83
CA ILE A 200 8.68 -14.08 -5.88
C ILE A 200 8.02 -12.81 -5.35
N VAL A 201 8.00 -12.69 -4.03
CA VAL A 201 7.56 -11.49 -3.30
C VAL A 201 8.73 -10.87 -2.57
N ALA A 202 8.89 -9.56 -2.71
CA ALA A 202 9.81 -8.76 -1.90
C ALA A 202 9.09 -8.15 -0.70
N LEU A 203 9.81 -8.06 0.42
CA LEU A 203 9.40 -7.39 1.64
C LEU A 203 10.48 -6.42 2.08
N GLY A 204 10.11 -5.16 2.32
CA GLY A 204 11.00 -4.17 2.91
C GLY A 204 11.26 -4.44 4.39
N GLY A 205 12.51 -4.44 4.77
CA GLY A 205 12.96 -4.62 6.14
C GLY A 205 13.31 -3.30 6.83
N ASP A 206 13.59 -3.38 8.12
CA ASP A 206 14.04 -2.26 8.95
C ASP A 206 15.45 -1.78 8.59
N LEU A 207 15.88 -0.71 9.24
CA LEU A 207 17.27 -0.22 9.20
C LEU A 207 18.25 -1.38 9.41
N ARG A 208 19.20 -1.54 8.47
CA ARG A 208 20.18 -2.63 8.41
C ARG A 208 19.67 -3.98 7.90
N ASP A 209 18.36 -4.12 7.66
CA ASP A 209 17.81 -5.38 7.17
C ASP A 209 17.46 -5.36 5.69
N GLY A 210 17.33 -4.18 5.07
CA GLY A 210 17.22 -4.07 3.62
C GLY A 210 15.97 -4.73 3.04
N ILE A 211 16.12 -5.70 2.14
CA ILE A 211 15.01 -6.34 1.43
C ILE A 211 15.11 -7.85 1.53
N TYR A 212 14.02 -8.48 1.92
CA TYR A 212 13.85 -9.93 1.91
C TYR A 212 13.10 -10.39 0.68
N LEU A 213 13.54 -11.49 0.07
CA LEU A 213 12.80 -12.19 -0.98
C LEU A 213 12.25 -13.52 -0.50
N PHE A 214 11.03 -13.79 -0.89
CA PHE A 214 10.31 -15.03 -0.57
C PHE A 214 9.82 -15.71 -1.85
N ASP A 215 10.04 -17.01 -1.93
CA ASP A 215 9.38 -17.87 -2.89
C ASP A 215 8.03 -18.29 -2.33
N ILE A 216 6.94 -17.93 -3.04
CA ILE A 216 5.58 -18.20 -2.58
C ILE A 216 5.15 -19.65 -2.80
N ASN A 217 5.85 -20.42 -3.63
CA ASN A 217 5.55 -21.83 -3.89
C ASN A 217 6.09 -22.70 -2.76
N SER A 218 7.36 -22.52 -2.41
CA SER A 218 7.99 -23.20 -1.29
C SER A 218 7.66 -22.58 0.07
N ARG A 219 7.14 -21.36 0.09
CA ARG A 219 6.91 -20.54 1.30
C ARG A 219 8.17 -20.37 2.13
N THR A 220 9.28 -20.04 1.48
CA THR A 220 10.58 -19.88 2.13
C THR A 220 11.22 -18.54 1.81
N LYS A 221 12.04 -18.05 2.72
CA LYS A 221 12.96 -16.94 2.45
C LYS A 221 14.10 -17.44 1.58
N ILE A 222 14.25 -16.89 0.39
CA ILE A 222 15.26 -17.33 -0.59
C ILE A 222 16.47 -16.42 -0.66
N LYS A 223 16.28 -15.13 -0.36
CA LYS A 223 17.35 -14.14 -0.42
C LYS A 223 17.11 -13.02 0.56
N HIS A 224 18.21 -12.40 0.97
CA HIS A 224 18.23 -11.20 1.78
C HIS A 224 19.26 -10.23 1.19
N TYR A 225 18.79 -9.10 0.70
CA TYR A 225 19.63 -7.99 0.28
C TYR A 225 19.85 -7.07 1.47
N LYS A 226 21.07 -6.90 1.89
CA LYS A 226 21.44 -5.96 2.96
C LYS A 226 22.14 -4.74 2.39
N GLU A 227 21.79 -3.60 2.93
CA GLU A 227 22.54 -2.36 2.74
C GLU A 227 22.65 -1.69 4.11
N ASP A 228 23.86 -1.30 4.50
CA ASP A 228 24.12 -0.77 5.84
C ASP A 228 23.30 0.52 6.08
N TRP A 229 22.60 0.52 7.21
CA TRP A 229 21.79 1.65 7.66
C TRP A 229 20.62 2.06 6.73
N VAL A 230 20.17 1.18 5.88
CA VAL A 230 19.04 1.42 4.99
C VAL A 230 17.89 0.46 5.30
N GLY A 231 16.72 1.01 5.53
CA GLY A 231 15.45 0.30 5.62
C GLY A 231 14.52 0.69 4.46
N PHE A 232 13.46 -0.07 4.26
CA PHE A 232 12.50 0.18 3.18
C PHE A 232 11.07 0.24 3.70
N HIS A 233 10.43 1.40 3.54
CA HIS A 233 9.05 1.61 3.95
C HIS A 233 8.03 1.12 2.93
N SER A 234 8.35 1.24 1.66
CA SER A 234 7.43 0.90 0.58
C SER A 234 8.17 0.25 -0.57
N LEU A 235 7.58 -0.78 -1.13
CA LEU A 235 8.06 -1.44 -2.34
C LEU A 235 7.00 -1.42 -3.42
N LEU A 236 7.40 -1.23 -4.68
CA LEU A 236 6.51 -1.19 -5.82
C LEU A 236 7.10 -1.93 -7.02
N ASN A 237 6.37 -2.92 -7.53
CA ASN A 237 6.72 -3.60 -8.79
C ASN A 237 6.55 -2.65 -9.98
N ILE A 238 7.58 -2.51 -10.79
CA ILE A 238 7.56 -1.72 -12.02
C ILE A 238 7.59 -2.57 -13.29
N GLY A 239 7.59 -3.89 -13.14
CA GLY A 239 7.58 -4.86 -14.24
C GLY A 239 8.96 -5.40 -14.59
N ASN A 240 9.01 -6.47 -15.36
CA ASN A 240 10.25 -7.09 -15.86
C ASN A 240 11.25 -7.46 -14.75
N ASN A 241 10.77 -8.08 -13.66
CA ASN A 241 11.55 -8.39 -12.46
C ASN A 241 12.18 -7.16 -11.79
N LYS A 242 11.68 -5.97 -12.09
CA LYS A 242 12.16 -4.72 -11.48
C LYS A 242 11.17 -4.18 -10.49
N PHE A 243 11.69 -3.59 -9.45
CA PHE A 243 10.91 -2.91 -8.42
C PHE A 243 11.67 -1.70 -7.87
N ILE A 244 10.92 -0.78 -7.33
CA ILE A 244 11.47 0.36 -6.60
C ILE A 244 11.19 0.19 -5.13
N GLY A 245 12.11 0.68 -4.30
CA GLY A 245 11.94 0.80 -2.86
C GLY A 245 12.14 2.24 -2.41
N GLU A 246 11.27 2.70 -1.53
CA GLU A 246 11.52 3.91 -0.79
C GLU A 246 12.40 3.56 0.39
N ALA A 247 13.63 3.93 0.26
CA ALA A 247 14.64 3.74 1.28
C ALA A 247 14.63 4.91 2.26
N TYR A 248 14.75 4.63 3.52
CA TYR A 248 15.11 5.59 4.54
C TYR A 248 16.47 5.22 5.12
N ALA A 249 17.31 6.24 5.29
CA ALA A 249 18.62 6.08 5.86
C ALA A 249 18.65 6.75 7.23
N GLY A 250 19.22 6.07 8.20
CA GLY A 250 19.58 6.70 9.46
C GLY A 250 20.70 7.73 9.26
N ARG A 251 21.06 8.45 10.29
CA ARG A 251 22.01 9.60 10.36
C ARG A 251 23.34 9.52 9.57
N CYS A 252 23.62 8.40 8.89
CA CYS A 252 24.94 8.17 8.28
C CYS A 252 25.09 8.65 6.83
N TYR A 253 24.03 9.13 6.19
CA TYR A 253 24.09 9.53 4.77
C TYR A 253 24.06 11.05 4.51
N GLY A 254 24.02 11.87 5.54
CA GLY A 254 24.06 13.32 5.39
C GLY A 254 24.88 13.96 6.50
N GLU A 255 25.78 14.87 6.11
CA GLU A 255 26.43 15.81 7.02
C GLU A 255 25.44 16.93 7.43
N SER A 256 24.21 16.58 7.84
CA SER A 256 23.35 17.60 8.41
C SER A 256 23.51 17.58 9.92
N ASP A 257 23.91 18.70 10.48
CA ASP A 257 24.02 18.94 11.92
C ASP A 257 22.65 18.94 12.62
N ASP A 258 21.55 18.83 11.84
CA ASP A 258 20.17 18.78 12.37
C ASP A 258 19.81 17.35 12.75
N GLU A 259 19.73 17.10 14.05
CA GLU A 259 19.51 15.78 14.66
C GLU A 259 18.19 15.09 14.29
N ASN A 260 17.30 15.74 13.52
CA ASN A 260 15.93 15.30 13.22
C ASN A 260 15.65 15.07 11.72
N GLU A 261 16.63 15.16 10.84
CA GLU A 261 16.41 14.96 9.41
C GLU A 261 16.56 13.49 9.02
N GLU A 262 15.45 12.83 8.69
CA GLU A 262 15.46 11.52 8.06
C GLU A 262 15.63 11.70 6.54
N LEU A 263 16.63 11.07 5.98
CA LEU A 263 16.87 11.07 4.53
C LEU A 263 16.13 9.92 3.88
N PHE A 264 15.29 10.26 2.90
CA PHE A 264 14.60 9.28 2.07
C PHE A 264 15.13 9.34 0.64
N CYS A 265 15.30 8.21 0.02
CA CYS A 265 15.65 8.12 -1.39
C CYS A 265 14.90 6.98 -2.07
N THR A 266 14.70 7.11 -3.37
CA THR A 266 14.14 6.02 -4.18
C THR A 266 15.28 5.16 -4.70
N MET A 267 15.26 3.87 -4.41
CA MET A 267 16.21 2.90 -4.94
C MET A 267 15.53 1.97 -5.94
N PHE A 268 16.23 1.65 -7.01
CA PHE A 268 15.75 0.81 -8.10
C PHE A 268 16.50 -0.50 -8.09
N PHE A 269 15.74 -1.59 -8.11
CA PHE A 269 16.24 -2.96 -8.03
C PHE A 269 15.80 -3.79 -9.21
N GLU A 270 16.63 -4.76 -9.57
CA GLU A 270 16.34 -5.81 -10.53
C GLU A 270 16.64 -7.17 -9.88
N TYR A 271 15.72 -8.10 -10.04
CA TYR A 271 15.90 -9.48 -9.61
C TYR A 271 16.35 -10.33 -10.79
N ASP A 272 17.53 -10.90 -10.67
CA ASP A 272 18.08 -11.88 -11.61
C ASP A 272 17.63 -13.28 -11.20
N SER A 273 16.65 -13.83 -11.93
CA SER A 273 16.09 -15.15 -11.64
C SER A 273 17.05 -16.30 -11.96
N GLN A 274 18.06 -16.09 -12.82
CA GLN A 274 19.04 -17.12 -13.16
C GLN A 274 20.04 -17.34 -12.03
N ASN A 275 20.49 -16.24 -11.43
CA ASN A 275 21.46 -16.27 -10.33
C ASN A 275 20.83 -16.16 -8.95
N ASN A 276 19.51 -15.96 -8.89
CA ASN A 276 18.77 -15.70 -7.65
C ASN A 276 19.35 -14.51 -6.87
N GLU A 277 19.60 -13.40 -7.57
CA GLU A 277 20.22 -12.21 -6.99
C GLU A 277 19.38 -10.96 -7.15
N ILE A 278 19.44 -10.08 -6.15
CA ILE A 278 18.95 -8.71 -6.25
C ILE A 278 20.12 -7.79 -6.56
N ARG A 279 19.94 -6.92 -7.53
CA ARG A 279 20.92 -5.88 -7.87
C ARG A 279 20.27 -4.50 -7.79
N LYS A 280 20.86 -3.62 -7.00
CA LYS A 280 20.56 -2.19 -7.07
C LYS A 280 21.23 -1.60 -8.30
N TYR A 281 20.45 -1.04 -9.22
CA TYR A 281 21.00 -0.49 -10.46
C TYR A 281 20.90 1.03 -10.54
N LYS A 282 20.07 1.67 -9.70
CA LYS A 282 19.93 3.11 -9.67
C LYS A 282 19.52 3.57 -8.26
N THR A 283 20.05 4.72 -7.85
CA THR A 283 19.58 5.47 -6.68
C THR A 283 19.07 6.82 -7.20
N GLY A 284 17.86 7.20 -6.82
CA GLY A 284 17.32 8.53 -7.08
C GLY A 284 17.98 9.57 -6.18
N GLU A 285 17.70 10.83 -6.45
CA GLU A 285 18.15 11.92 -5.59
C GLU A 285 17.59 11.76 -4.18
N GLY A 286 18.46 11.94 -3.18
CA GLY A 286 18.07 11.96 -1.77
C GLY A 286 17.12 13.13 -1.50
N ARG A 287 16.19 12.93 -0.60
CA ARG A 287 15.21 13.95 -0.22
C ARG A 287 15.16 14.01 1.30
N ILE A 288 15.20 15.19 1.84
CA ILE A 288 15.04 15.44 3.27
C ILE A 288 13.54 15.60 3.52
N TYR A 289 12.98 14.82 4.43
CA TYR A 289 11.59 14.91 4.80
C TYR A 289 11.39 15.08 6.29
N ALA A 290 10.59 16.08 6.64
CA ALA A 290 10.03 16.22 7.97
C ALA A 290 8.78 15.32 8.20
N GLU A 291 8.31 14.60 7.18
CA GLU A 291 7.00 13.95 7.20
C GLU A 291 7.04 12.55 6.59
N ARG A 292 6.78 11.55 7.42
CA ARG A 292 7.03 10.11 7.30
C ARG A 292 6.18 9.30 6.31
N ARG A 293 5.53 9.87 5.28
CA ARG A 293 4.58 9.06 4.47
C ARG A 293 4.73 9.35 3.00
N SER A 294 5.37 8.44 2.27
CA SER A 294 5.23 8.38 0.83
C SER A 294 4.59 7.07 0.42
N ASN A 295 3.54 7.19 -0.38
CA ASN A 295 2.84 6.07 -0.97
C ASN A 295 3.21 6.03 -2.45
N TYR A 296 4.00 5.05 -2.86
CA TYR A 296 4.24 4.79 -4.27
C TYR A 296 3.15 3.91 -4.84
N ILE A 297 2.59 4.31 -5.95
CA ILE A 297 1.65 3.51 -6.72
C ILE A 297 2.06 3.47 -8.19
N LYS A 298 1.71 2.38 -8.87
CA LYS A 298 1.84 2.24 -10.33
C LYS A 298 0.46 2.25 -10.96
N PHE A 299 0.31 3.00 -12.04
CA PHE A 299 -0.89 2.95 -12.85
C PHE A 299 -0.93 1.63 -13.65
N LYS A 300 -2.06 0.96 -13.61
CA LYS A 300 -2.22 -0.40 -14.16
C LYS A 300 -1.96 -0.48 -15.67
N ASN A 301 -2.42 0.52 -16.40
CA ASN A 301 -2.41 0.55 -17.87
C ASN A 301 -1.40 1.55 -18.44
N GLU A 302 -0.58 2.16 -17.63
CA GLU A 302 0.41 3.16 -18.04
C GLU A 302 1.78 2.87 -17.44
N ASN A 303 2.82 3.25 -18.16
CA ASN A 303 4.19 3.19 -17.62
C ASN A 303 4.48 4.43 -16.75
N LYS A 304 3.65 4.61 -15.73
CA LYS A 304 3.71 5.75 -14.82
C LYS A 304 3.59 5.31 -13.37
N ILE A 305 4.20 6.12 -12.52
CA ILE A 305 4.03 6.02 -11.06
C ILE A 305 3.50 7.34 -10.51
N ALA A 306 2.84 7.26 -9.37
CA ALA A 306 2.56 8.43 -8.55
C ALA A 306 3.04 8.17 -7.12
N TYR A 307 3.44 9.24 -6.45
CA TYR A 307 3.83 9.20 -5.05
C TYR A 307 3.57 10.54 -4.37
N TYR A 308 3.40 10.51 -3.07
CA TYR A 308 3.20 11.68 -2.25
C TYR A 308 4.49 12.07 -1.53
N SER A 309 4.75 13.36 -1.44
CA SER A 309 5.91 13.89 -0.73
C SER A 309 5.75 15.40 -0.49
N ASN A 310 6.04 15.87 0.72
CA ASN A 310 6.01 17.30 1.07
C ASN A 310 4.73 18.01 0.63
N LYS A 311 3.56 17.46 1.00
CA LYS A 311 2.23 18.00 0.64
C LYS A 311 2.00 18.15 -0.87
N LYS A 312 2.72 17.36 -1.66
CA LYS A 312 2.62 17.33 -3.12
C LYS A 312 2.46 15.89 -3.59
N VAL A 313 1.68 15.72 -4.64
CA VAL A 313 1.62 14.48 -5.39
C VAL A 313 2.43 14.64 -6.65
N TYR A 314 3.27 13.69 -6.91
CA TYR A 314 4.11 13.60 -8.10
C TYR A 314 3.58 12.50 -8.99
N VAL A 315 3.50 12.77 -10.30
CA VAL A 315 3.19 11.78 -11.33
C VAL A 315 4.30 11.86 -12.37
N GLU A 316 4.95 10.72 -12.63
CA GLU A 316 6.07 10.66 -13.56
C GLU A 316 6.09 9.36 -14.35
N ASN A 317 6.74 9.36 -15.52
CA ASN A 317 6.97 8.16 -16.32
C ASN A 317 8.08 7.31 -15.70
N LEU A 318 7.93 5.97 -15.80
CA LEU A 318 8.94 4.98 -15.40
C LEU A 318 10.05 4.84 -16.43
#